data_ccfc58a031afcaf086a59ee14dbb10f2
#
_entry.id   ccfc58a031afcaf086a59ee14dbb10f2
#
_cell.length_a   1.000
_cell.length_b   1.000
_cell.length_c   1.000
_cell.angle_alpha   90.00
_cell.angle_beta   90.00
_cell.angle_gamma   90.00
#
_symmetry.space_group_name_H-M   'P 1'
#
loop_
_entity.id
_entity.type
_entity.pdbx_description
1 polymer ?
#
loop_
_entity_poly.entity_id
_entity_poly.type
_entity_poly.pdbx_seq_one_letter_code
_entity_poly.pdbx_strand_id
1 'polypeptide(L)'
;GQLCPVDEGVSYVIRTQPHVLQDMDEWCVRDLKWPSHDQTQTTTHTNTGLIDACLDAKMSHVHQDVRAAVLAYVLDRIPEARIACLAGSSVHADKAFLVNEMPELIKHLHYRIVDVSTIKELVRRWYGTKYEPARRNEGTAHRCVKTTVVTHTQGSR
;
A
#
# COMPACT_ATOMS: atom_id res chain seq x y z
N GLY A 1 18.50 -2.12 16.57
CA GLY A 1 17.15 -2.05 17.09
C GLY A 1 16.18 -2.75 16.13
N GLN A 2 15.30 -3.54 16.67
CA GLN A 2 14.27 -4.24 15.88
C GLN A 2 13.09 -3.27 15.71
N LEU A 3 12.60 -3.13 14.48
CA LEU A 3 11.35 -2.40 14.22
C LEU A 3 10.18 -3.28 14.67
N CYS A 4 9.43 -2.81 15.65
CA CYS A 4 8.22 -3.47 16.10
C CYS A 4 6.99 -2.69 15.63
N PRO A 5 5.97 -3.35 15.07
CA PRO A 5 4.71 -2.68 14.77
C PRO A 5 4.02 -2.24 16.07
N VAL A 6 3.38 -1.07 16.05
CA VAL A 6 2.61 -0.57 17.18
C VAL A 6 1.32 -1.34 17.33
N ASP A 7 0.71 -1.70 16.21
CA ASP A 7 -0.50 -2.50 16.11
C ASP A 7 -0.60 -3.18 14.73
N GLU A 8 -1.73 -3.83 14.44
CA GLU A 8 -1.97 -4.49 13.15
C GLU A 8 -2.18 -3.52 11.98
N GLY A 9 -2.34 -2.22 12.26
CA GLY A 9 -2.67 -1.20 11.29
C GLY A 9 -4.14 -1.19 10.90
N VAL A 10 -4.49 -0.33 9.93
CA VAL A 10 -5.83 -0.23 9.36
C VAL A 10 -5.82 -0.54 7.87
N SER A 11 -6.89 -1.14 7.39
CA SER A 11 -7.06 -1.47 5.98
C SER A 11 -8.49 -1.13 5.55
N TYR A 12 -8.61 -0.38 4.47
CA TYR A 12 -9.90 0.01 3.91
C TYR A 12 -9.94 -0.29 2.42
N VAL A 13 -11.08 -0.73 1.93
CA VAL A 13 -11.37 -0.81 0.50
C VAL A 13 -12.16 0.44 0.11
N ILE A 14 -11.68 1.18 -0.87
CA ILE A 14 -12.33 2.39 -1.35
C ILE A 14 -13.36 2.02 -2.42
N ARG A 15 -14.58 2.49 -2.24
CA ARG A 15 -15.65 2.32 -3.23
C ARG A 15 -15.26 3.01 -4.52
N THR A 16 -15.28 2.25 -5.62
CA THR A 16 -14.89 2.74 -6.93
C THR A 16 -16.02 2.53 -7.93
N GLN A 17 -16.20 3.48 -8.82
CA GLN A 17 -17.21 3.39 -9.87
C GLN A 17 -16.85 2.34 -10.91
N PRO A 18 -17.82 1.57 -11.47
CA PRO A 18 -17.53 0.52 -12.44
C PRO A 18 -16.72 0.98 -13.66
N HIS A 19 -17.01 2.17 -14.19
CA HIS A 19 -16.29 2.68 -15.37
C HIS A 19 -14.79 2.93 -15.10
N VAL A 20 -14.43 3.37 -13.89
CA VAL A 20 -13.01 3.57 -13.51
C VAL A 20 -12.25 2.24 -13.47
N LEU A 21 -12.93 1.17 -13.01
CA LEU A 21 -12.34 -0.17 -12.96
C LEU A 21 -12.22 -0.79 -14.36
N GLN A 22 -13.08 -0.41 -15.30
CA GLN A 22 -13.02 -0.86 -16.70
C GLN A 22 -11.86 -0.24 -17.48
N ASP A 23 -11.48 1.00 -17.14
CA ASP A 23 -10.36 1.73 -17.76
C ASP A 23 -8.99 1.33 -17.19
N MET A 24 -8.93 0.32 -16.31
CA MET A 24 -7.68 -0.14 -15.73
C MET A 24 -6.82 -0.85 -16.79
N ASP A 25 -5.49 -0.73 -16.62
CA ASP A 25 -4.51 -1.44 -17.43
C ASP A 25 -4.78 -2.95 -17.47
N GLU A 26 -4.56 -3.57 -18.62
CA GLU A 26 -4.75 -5.01 -18.85
C GLU A 26 -4.02 -5.88 -17.82
N TRP A 27 -2.83 -5.45 -17.36
CA TRP A 27 -2.09 -6.11 -16.29
C TRP A 27 -2.88 -6.07 -14.96
N CYS A 28 -3.43 -4.92 -14.60
CA CYS A 28 -4.24 -4.78 -13.40
C CYS A 28 -5.51 -5.62 -13.48
N VAL A 29 -6.18 -5.64 -14.64
CA VAL A 29 -7.39 -6.44 -14.87
C VAL A 29 -7.07 -7.93 -14.75
N ARG A 30 -5.96 -8.39 -15.32
CA ARG A 30 -5.54 -9.79 -15.28
C ARG A 30 -5.19 -10.24 -13.85
N ASP A 31 -4.48 -9.42 -13.10
CA ASP A 31 -4.03 -9.77 -11.74
C ASP A 31 -5.11 -9.54 -10.68
N LEU A 32 -6.01 -8.57 -10.90
CA LEU A 32 -7.11 -8.25 -10.00
C LEU A 32 -8.43 -8.95 -10.38
N LYS A 33 -8.49 -9.55 -11.54
CA LYS A 33 -9.61 -10.28 -12.18
C LYS A 33 -10.99 -9.64 -12.02
N TRP A 34 -11.44 -9.06 -13.15
CA TRP A 34 -12.86 -8.81 -13.41
C TRP A 34 -13.56 -10.16 -13.66
N PRO A 35 -14.74 -10.44 -13.11
CA PRO A 35 -15.49 -11.64 -13.45
C PRO A 35 -15.91 -11.59 -14.94
N SER A 36 -15.13 -12.24 -15.82
CA SER A 36 -15.55 -12.42 -17.21
C SER A 36 -16.66 -13.46 -17.24
N HIS A 37 -17.69 -13.19 -18.01
CA HIS A 37 -18.87 -14.07 -18.19
C HIS A 37 -18.53 -15.39 -18.92
N ASP A 38 -17.27 -15.62 -19.26
CA ASP A 38 -16.80 -16.82 -19.98
C ASP A 38 -15.97 -17.72 -19.05
N GLN A 39 -16.60 -18.82 -18.62
CA GLN A 39 -16.07 -19.80 -17.66
C GLN A 39 -15.12 -20.84 -18.26
N THR A 40 -14.42 -20.59 -19.35
CA THR A 40 -13.67 -21.65 -20.05
C THR A 40 -12.15 -21.59 -19.97
N GLN A 41 -11.54 -20.79 -19.08
CA GLN A 41 -10.08 -20.88 -18.87
C GLN A 41 -9.70 -21.04 -17.40
N THR A 42 -9.47 -22.27 -17.02
CA THR A 42 -8.80 -22.73 -15.81
C THR A 42 -7.33 -22.25 -15.80
N THR A 43 -7.06 -21.10 -15.23
CA THR A 43 -5.71 -20.76 -14.78
C THR A 43 -5.78 -20.36 -13.32
N THR A 44 -5.07 -21.12 -12.49
CA THR A 44 -4.91 -21.01 -11.04
C THR A 44 -4.14 -19.74 -10.66
N HIS A 45 -4.69 -18.58 -10.92
CA HIS A 45 -4.19 -17.33 -10.36
C HIS A 45 -5.17 -16.83 -9.30
N THR A 46 -4.66 -16.68 -8.11
CA THR A 46 -5.40 -16.22 -6.92
C THR A 46 -6.11 -14.90 -7.22
N ASN A 47 -7.39 -14.99 -7.47
CA ASN A 47 -8.30 -13.86 -7.60
C ASN A 47 -8.27 -13.10 -6.27
N THR A 48 -7.80 -11.85 -6.26
CA THR A 48 -7.71 -11.05 -5.03
C THR A 48 -9.09 -10.64 -4.51
N GLY A 49 -10.13 -10.74 -5.33
CA GLY A 49 -11.47 -10.28 -5.01
C GLY A 49 -11.58 -8.75 -4.77
N LEU A 50 -10.54 -8.00 -5.10
CA LEU A 50 -10.49 -6.56 -4.83
C LEU A 50 -11.52 -5.79 -5.64
N ILE A 51 -11.73 -6.16 -6.91
CA ILE A 51 -12.73 -5.52 -7.77
C ILE A 51 -14.13 -5.70 -7.19
N ASP A 52 -14.47 -6.93 -6.80
CA ASP A 52 -15.76 -7.23 -6.18
C ASP A 52 -15.93 -6.47 -4.87
N ALA A 53 -14.88 -6.41 -4.06
CA ALA A 53 -14.89 -5.65 -2.82
C ALA A 53 -15.06 -4.13 -3.04
N CYS A 54 -14.47 -3.55 -4.10
CA CYS A 54 -14.64 -2.13 -4.46
C CYS A 54 -16.07 -1.80 -4.89
N LEU A 55 -16.77 -2.75 -5.49
CA LEU A 55 -18.16 -2.59 -5.96
C LEU A 55 -19.18 -2.89 -4.88
N ASP A 56 -18.85 -3.73 -3.90
CA ASP A 56 -19.76 -4.07 -2.81
C ASP A 56 -19.85 -2.94 -1.78
N ALA A 57 -21.04 -2.38 -1.63
CA ALA A 57 -21.30 -1.30 -0.68
C ALA A 57 -21.11 -1.71 0.80
N LYS A 58 -21.11 -3.02 1.12
CA LYS A 58 -20.87 -3.54 2.47
C LYS A 58 -19.40 -3.67 2.79
N MET A 59 -18.57 -3.93 1.79
CA MET A 59 -17.14 -4.14 1.94
C MET A 59 -16.31 -2.89 1.67
N SER A 60 -16.85 -1.94 0.90
CA SER A 60 -16.17 -0.71 0.49
C SER A 60 -16.67 0.51 1.24
N HIS A 61 -15.78 1.47 1.41
CA HIS A 61 -16.03 2.73 2.11
C HIS A 61 -15.97 3.92 1.14
N VAL A 62 -16.67 4.98 1.47
CA VAL A 62 -16.58 6.24 0.72
C VAL A 62 -15.17 6.81 0.88
N HIS A 63 -14.57 7.28 -0.21
CA HIS A 63 -13.21 7.80 -0.23
C HIS A 63 -12.95 8.88 0.84
N GLN A 64 -13.90 9.80 1.03
CA GLN A 64 -13.77 10.88 2.01
C GLN A 64 -13.74 10.36 3.45
N ASP A 65 -14.52 9.33 3.76
CA ASP A 65 -14.57 8.71 5.09
C ASP A 65 -13.25 7.97 5.37
N VAL A 66 -12.69 7.30 4.36
CA VAL A 66 -11.38 6.64 4.46
C VAL A 66 -10.27 7.67 4.72
N ARG A 67 -10.28 8.81 4.01
CA ARG A 67 -9.33 9.90 4.24
C ARG A 67 -9.35 10.38 5.69
N ALA A 68 -10.55 10.65 6.20
CA ALA A 68 -10.73 11.12 7.57
C ALA A 68 -10.29 10.06 8.59
N ALA A 69 -10.66 8.80 8.38
CA ALA A 69 -10.31 7.69 9.27
C ALA A 69 -8.80 7.43 9.31
N VAL A 70 -8.13 7.41 8.15
CA VAL A 70 -6.68 7.22 8.07
C VAL A 70 -5.93 8.39 8.71
N LEU A 71 -6.36 9.62 8.45
CA LEU A 71 -5.75 10.79 9.08
C LEU A 71 -5.91 10.76 10.60
N ALA A 72 -7.11 10.47 11.10
CA ALA A 72 -7.36 10.35 12.53
C ALA A 72 -6.52 9.25 13.18
N TYR A 73 -6.41 8.08 12.51
CA TYR A 73 -5.57 6.97 12.94
C TYR A 73 -4.09 7.36 13.09
N VAL A 74 -3.55 8.14 12.15
CA VAL A 74 -2.17 8.58 12.19
C VAL A 74 -1.96 9.64 13.26
N LEU A 75 -2.87 10.63 13.38
CA LEU A 75 -2.77 11.69 14.38
C LEU A 75 -2.87 11.17 15.82
N ASP A 76 -3.67 10.15 16.07
CA ASP A 76 -3.80 9.51 17.39
C ASP A 76 -2.48 8.87 17.85
N ARG A 77 -1.74 8.27 16.92
CA ARG A 77 -0.47 7.56 17.19
C ARG A 77 0.76 8.44 17.12
N ILE A 78 0.68 9.48 16.32
CA ILE A 78 1.78 10.39 16.03
C ILE A 78 1.23 11.81 16.05
N PRO A 79 0.98 12.37 17.27
CA PRO A 79 0.40 13.69 17.39
C PRO A 79 1.35 14.80 16.91
N GLU A 80 2.66 14.57 16.96
CA GLU A 80 3.67 15.54 16.52
C GLU A 80 3.89 15.46 15.02
N ALA A 81 3.74 16.61 14.33
CA ALA A 81 3.94 16.69 12.89
C ALA A 81 5.42 16.59 12.49
N ARG A 82 5.67 16.05 11.30
CA ARG A 82 6.99 16.00 10.63
C ARG A 82 8.04 15.11 11.28
N ILE A 83 7.68 14.21 12.16
CA ILE A 83 8.60 13.22 12.74
C ILE A 83 8.53 11.86 12.07
N ALA A 84 7.39 11.48 11.51
CA ALA A 84 7.17 10.20 10.91
C ALA A 84 7.40 10.22 9.39
N CYS A 85 8.14 9.24 8.88
CA CYS A 85 8.39 9.05 7.46
C CYS A 85 7.41 8.06 6.84
N LEU A 86 6.98 8.34 5.62
CA LEU A 86 6.29 7.36 4.80
C LEU A 86 7.28 6.27 4.37
N ALA A 87 6.94 5.00 4.57
CA ALA A 87 7.82 3.86 4.26
C ALA A 87 7.09 2.79 3.47
N GLY A 88 7.79 2.13 2.56
CA GLY A 88 7.23 1.05 1.75
C GLY A 88 8.14 0.65 0.60
N SER A 89 7.69 -0.30 -0.22
CA SER A 89 8.40 -0.72 -1.43
C SER A 89 7.92 0.14 -2.60
N SER A 90 8.83 0.89 -3.24
CA SER A 90 8.50 1.89 -4.28
C SER A 90 7.56 3.00 -3.79
N VAL A 91 7.66 3.33 -2.52
CA VAL A 91 6.74 4.24 -1.80
C VAL A 91 6.69 5.66 -2.37
N HIS A 92 7.63 6.04 -3.22
CA HIS A 92 7.58 7.29 -3.96
C HIS A 92 6.33 7.38 -4.87
N ALA A 93 5.90 6.26 -5.45
CA ALA A 93 4.67 6.20 -6.25
C ALA A 93 3.43 6.42 -5.38
N ASP A 94 3.37 5.75 -4.21
CA ASP A 94 2.28 5.96 -3.24
C ASP A 94 2.22 7.41 -2.79
N LYS A 95 3.39 8.02 -2.51
CA LYS A 95 3.46 9.43 -2.12
C LYS A 95 2.90 10.34 -3.21
N ALA A 96 3.15 10.06 -4.49
CA ALA A 96 2.63 10.85 -5.59
C ALA A 96 1.08 10.85 -5.63
N PHE A 97 0.46 9.72 -5.35
CA PHE A 97 -0.99 9.64 -5.18
C PHE A 97 -1.46 10.39 -3.92
N LEU A 98 -0.83 10.14 -2.78
CA LEU A 98 -1.23 10.73 -1.51
C LEU A 98 -1.13 12.26 -1.48
N VAL A 99 -0.24 12.86 -2.26
CA VAL A 99 -0.15 14.33 -2.41
C VAL A 99 -1.48 14.92 -2.89
N ASN A 100 -2.15 14.24 -3.80
CA ASN A 100 -3.43 14.69 -4.36
C ASN A 100 -4.61 14.21 -3.52
N GLU A 101 -4.57 12.96 -3.09
CA GLU A 101 -5.71 12.30 -2.45
C GLU A 101 -5.82 12.59 -0.96
N MET A 102 -4.69 12.78 -0.27
CA MET A 102 -4.61 12.98 1.18
C MET A 102 -3.57 14.04 1.57
N PRO A 103 -3.72 15.29 1.09
CA PRO A 103 -2.72 16.35 1.29
C PRO A 103 -2.49 16.68 2.77
N GLU A 104 -3.50 16.54 3.63
CA GLU A 104 -3.39 16.76 5.07
C GLU A 104 -2.45 15.75 5.72
N LEU A 105 -2.55 14.48 5.31
CA LEU A 105 -1.65 13.42 5.77
C LEU A 105 -0.21 13.72 5.34
N ILE A 106 0.01 14.10 4.09
CA ILE A 106 1.36 14.43 3.59
C ILE A 106 1.95 15.64 4.30
N LYS A 107 1.15 16.65 4.65
CA LYS A 107 1.61 17.81 5.45
C LYS A 107 2.02 17.43 6.87
N HIS A 108 1.34 16.43 7.44
CA HIS A 108 1.64 15.92 8.77
C HIS A 108 2.92 15.07 8.79
N LEU A 109 3.16 14.28 7.75
CA LEU A 109 4.35 13.44 7.64
C LEU A 109 5.62 14.22 7.34
N HIS A 110 6.77 13.63 7.65
CA HIS A 110 8.06 14.14 7.26
C HIS A 110 8.23 14.10 5.73
N TYR A 111 8.95 15.07 5.15
CA TYR A 111 9.15 15.11 3.69
C TYR A 111 9.97 13.96 3.12
N ARG A 112 10.84 13.34 3.95
CA ARG A 112 11.63 12.17 3.57
C ARG A 112 10.75 10.92 3.52
N ILE A 113 11.21 9.95 2.71
CA ILE A 113 10.59 8.64 2.60
C ILE A 113 11.62 7.56 2.93
N VAL A 114 11.16 6.38 3.33
CA VAL A 114 11.98 5.18 3.48
C VAL A 114 11.53 4.19 2.41
N ASP A 115 12.28 4.12 1.32
CA ASP A 115 11.95 3.24 0.19
C ASP A 115 12.81 1.98 0.22
N VAL A 116 12.16 0.85 0.50
CA VAL A 116 12.80 -0.48 0.56
C VAL A 116 13.35 -0.90 -0.81
N SER A 117 12.74 -0.44 -1.91
CA SER A 117 13.21 -0.74 -3.26
C SER A 117 14.59 -0.13 -3.52
N THR A 118 14.84 1.07 -3.00
CA THR A 118 16.16 1.72 -3.08
C THR A 118 17.22 0.89 -2.36
N ILE A 119 16.91 0.40 -1.16
CA ILE A 119 17.83 -0.45 -0.39
C ILE A 119 18.14 -1.74 -1.15
N LYS A 120 17.12 -2.39 -1.72
CA LYS A 120 17.31 -3.60 -2.54
C LYS A 120 18.21 -3.34 -3.75
N GLU A 121 18.00 -2.22 -4.44
CA GLU A 121 18.79 -1.85 -5.60
C GLU A 121 20.26 -1.57 -5.22
N LEU A 122 20.53 -0.90 -4.09
CA LEU A 122 21.88 -0.68 -3.58
C LEU A 122 22.56 -1.99 -3.21
N VAL A 123 21.86 -2.89 -2.50
CA VAL A 123 22.40 -4.23 -2.15
C VAL A 123 22.77 -5.00 -3.42
N ARG A 124 21.91 -5.00 -4.44
CA ARG A 124 22.18 -5.66 -5.72
C ARG A 124 23.44 -5.12 -6.40
N ARG A 125 23.63 -3.79 -6.40
CA ARG A 125 24.78 -3.14 -7.04
C ARG A 125 26.08 -3.34 -6.28
N TRP A 126 26.05 -3.31 -4.94
CA TRP A 126 27.26 -3.37 -4.13
C TRP A 126 27.70 -4.80 -3.81
N TYR A 127 26.75 -5.71 -3.64
CA TYR A 127 27.02 -7.08 -3.19
C TYR A 127 26.64 -8.16 -4.22
N GLY A 128 26.02 -7.77 -5.34
CA GLY A 128 25.56 -8.69 -6.38
C GLY A 128 24.33 -9.51 -5.96
N THR A 129 23.89 -10.40 -6.86
CA THR A 129 22.65 -11.18 -6.70
C THR A 129 22.69 -12.20 -5.55
N LYS A 130 23.88 -12.52 -5.04
CA LYS A 130 24.06 -13.47 -3.92
C LYS A 130 23.31 -13.04 -2.64
N TYR A 131 23.09 -11.74 -2.45
CA TYR A 131 22.42 -11.17 -1.27
C TYR A 131 21.00 -10.69 -1.56
N GLU A 132 20.48 -10.95 -2.76
CA GLU A 132 19.06 -10.70 -3.01
C GLU A 132 18.25 -11.66 -2.14
N PRO A 133 17.27 -11.13 -1.37
CA PRO A 133 16.36 -12.00 -0.65
C PRO A 133 15.66 -12.90 -1.65
N ALA A 134 15.58 -14.19 -1.36
CA ALA A 134 14.87 -15.16 -2.19
C ALA A 134 13.48 -14.58 -2.51
N ARG A 135 13.13 -14.55 -3.80
CA ARG A 135 11.76 -14.22 -4.19
C ARG A 135 10.87 -15.25 -3.50
N ARG A 136 10.08 -14.80 -2.55
CA ARG A 136 9.04 -15.65 -2.01
C ARG A 136 8.10 -15.98 -3.17
N ASN A 137 8.19 -17.20 -3.68
CA ASN A 137 7.21 -17.77 -4.61
C ASN A 137 5.92 -18.13 -3.86
N GLU A 138 5.55 -17.35 -2.88
CA GLU A 138 4.27 -17.50 -2.26
C GLU A 138 3.27 -16.78 -3.16
N GLY A 139 2.27 -17.52 -3.64
CA GLY A 139 1.10 -17.01 -4.34
C GLY A 139 0.26 -16.08 -3.48
N THR A 140 0.93 -15.19 -2.78
CA THR A 140 0.31 -14.08 -2.10
C THR A 140 -0.02 -13.06 -3.18
N ALA A 141 -1.31 -13.07 -3.53
CA ALA A 141 -1.93 -11.95 -4.19
C ALA A 141 -1.18 -10.64 -3.83
N HIS A 142 -0.78 -9.88 -4.84
CA HIS A 142 -0.31 -8.53 -4.67
C HIS A 142 -1.39 -7.79 -3.87
N ARG A 143 -1.26 -7.79 -2.57
CA ARG A 143 -2.02 -6.87 -1.75
C ARG A 143 -1.43 -5.51 -2.07
N CYS A 144 -2.21 -4.72 -2.78
CA CYS A 144 -1.90 -3.32 -2.98
C CYS A 144 -1.51 -2.73 -1.64
N VAL A 145 -0.21 -2.43 -1.53
CA VAL A 145 0.42 -1.51 -0.62
C VAL A 145 0.13 -1.70 0.86
N LYS A 146 1.05 -2.33 1.55
CA LYS A 146 1.29 -1.99 2.96
C LYS A 146 2.19 -0.76 3.00
N THR A 147 1.61 0.41 2.85
CA THR A 147 2.28 1.66 3.16
C THR A 147 2.35 1.78 4.67
N THR A 148 3.54 1.90 5.19
CA THR A 148 3.81 1.97 6.62
C THR A 148 4.33 3.35 6.97
N VAL A 149 3.87 3.89 8.09
CA VAL A 149 4.42 5.10 8.67
C VAL A 149 5.43 4.68 9.75
N VAL A 150 6.66 5.11 9.62
CA VAL A 150 7.76 4.78 10.56
C VAL A 150 8.14 6.03 11.35
N THR A 151 8.08 5.91 12.67
CA THR A 151 8.59 6.94 13.58
C THR A 151 9.97 6.55 14.10
N HIS A 152 10.84 7.52 14.29
CA HIS A 152 12.08 7.34 15.02
C HIS A 152 11.83 7.72 16.48
N THR A 153 11.66 6.74 17.36
CA THR A 153 11.76 6.98 18.79
C THR A 153 13.22 7.23 19.13
N GLN A 154 13.57 8.47 19.46
CA GLN A 154 14.85 8.73 20.15
C GLN A 154 14.75 8.04 21.50
N GLY A 155 15.46 6.90 21.65
CA GLY A 155 15.73 6.36 22.96
C GLY A 155 16.45 7.43 23.77
N SER A 156 15.85 7.86 24.88
CA SER A 156 16.51 8.69 25.89
C SER A 156 17.85 8.05 26.24
N ARG A 157 18.90 8.80 26.05
CA ARG A 157 20.26 8.48 26.54
C ARG A 157 20.30 8.64 28.05
#